data_0c45dedc024fff1b9910925a7cfb7808
#
_entry.id   0c45dedc024fff1b9910925a7cfb7808
#
_cell.length_a   1.000
_cell.length_b   1.000
_cell.length_c   1.000
_cell.angle_alpha   90.00
_cell.angle_beta   90.00
_cell.angle_gamma   90.00
#
_symmetry.space_group_name_H-M   'P 1'
#
loop_
_entity.id
_entity.type
_entity.pdbx_description
1 polymer ?
#
loop_
_entity_poly.entity_id
_entity_poly.type
_entity_poly.pdbx_seq_one_letter_code
_entity_poly.pdbx_strand_id
1 'polypeptide(L)'
;METAKFVEIFKENYTAVSEIANNYQEVRKEIINEFFKNVKDILENDLKDKYSIELNSVAYRPIIIKNTTSQDKKWKNFYFTVEFQKSSMYSMPFVGFRKDDDKEVKVSDFDKPNITQLEEQTKYFLAYGKLFDDDICKNIIVDKLSPEDFAGTIKGILEQFEKYNLVERN
;
A
#
# COMPACT_ATOMS: atom_id res chain seq x y z
N MET A 1 -18.80 9.02 26.41
CA MET A 1 -19.94 9.91 26.02
C MET A 1 -21.21 9.16 26.37
N GLU A 2 -22.08 9.74 27.18
CA GLU A 2 -23.30 9.06 27.63
C GLU A 2 -24.23 8.83 26.43
N THR A 3 -24.82 7.63 26.33
CA THR A 3 -25.71 7.23 25.23
C THR A 3 -26.87 8.21 25.01
N ALA A 4 -27.42 8.79 26.08
CA ALA A 4 -28.49 9.78 26.01
C ALA A 4 -28.08 11.05 25.24
N LYS A 5 -26.90 11.60 25.51
CA LYS A 5 -26.36 12.78 24.80
C LYS A 5 -26.09 12.47 23.32
N PHE A 6 -25.63 11.26 23.02
CA PHE A 6 -25.45 10.83 21.62
C PHE A 6 -26.77 10.77 20.87
N VAL A 7 -27.82 10.21 21.50
CA VAL A 7 -29.17 10.13 20.90
C VAL A 7 -29.76 11.52 20.65
N GLU A 8 -29.53 12.48 21.53
CA GLU A 8 -30.00 13.85 21.37
C GLU A 8 -29.30 14.52 20.17
N ILE A 9 -27.97 14.48 20.12
CA ILE A 9 -27.19 14.98 18.99
C ILE A 9 -27.62 14.34 17.66
N PHE A 10 -27.88 13.05 17.66
CA PHE A 10 -28.33 12.33 16.49
C PHE A 10 -29.70 12.83 16.00
N LYS A 11 -30.66 13.04 16.91
CA LYS A 11 -31.98 13.55 16.55
C LYS A 11 -31.95 14.97 16.02
N GLU A 12 -31.15 15.85 16.65
CA GLU A 12 -31.01 17.25 16.24
C GLU A 12 -30.35 17.38 14.85
N ASN A 13 -29.49 16.45 14.51
CA ASN A 13 -28.70 16.50 13.27
C ASN A 13 -29.06 15.32 12.31
N TYR A 14 -30.26 14.77 12.43
CA TYR A 14 -30.64 13.54 11.73
C TYR A 14 -30.35 13.58 10.22
N THR A 15 -30.70 14.66 9.53
CA THR A 15 -30.49 14.80 8.10
C THR A 15 -29.00 14.75 7.76
N ALA A 16 -28.16 15.56 8.43
CA ALA A 16 -26.71 15.58 8.19
C ALA A 16 -26.05 14.24 8.54
N VAL A 17 -26.46 13.61 9.64
CA VAL A 17 -25.92 12.31 10.05
C VAL A 17 -26.32 11.22 9.05
N SER A 18 -27.57 11.27 8.54
CA SER A 18 -28.05 10.30 7.55
C SER A 18 -27.33 10.48 6.20
N GLU A 19 -27.09 11.71 5.76
CA GLU A 19 -26.31 12.01 4.57
C GLU A 19 -24.87 11.51 4.70
N ILE A 20 -24.21 11.77 5.84
CA ILE A 20 -22.88 11.26 6.13
C ILE A 20 -22.85 9.74 6.11
N ALA A 21 -23.82 9.09 6.79
CA ALA A 21 -23.89 7.64 6.85
C ALA A 21 -24.10 7.00 5.46
N ASN A 22 -24.96 7.59 4.63
CA ASN A 22 -25.25 7.11 3.29
C ASN A 22 -24.07 7.30 2.32
N ASN A 23 -23.30 8.38 2.48
CA ASN A 23 -22.18 8.70 1.60
C ASN A 23 -20.82 8.29 2.17
N TYR A 24 -20.76 7.81 3.42
CA TYR A 24 -19.49 7.54 4.12
C TYR A 24 -18.52 6.67 3.33
N GLN A 25 -18.98 5.62 2.69
CA GLN A 25 -18.13 4.69 1.95
C GLN A 25 -17.54 5.35 0.70
N GLU A 26 -18.32 6.17 0.00
CA GLU A 26 -17.84 6.89 -1.20
C GLU A 26 -16.85 7.99 -0.83
N VAL A 27 -17.17 8.81 0.18
CA VAL A 27 -16.24 9.84 0.68
C VAL A 27 -14.93 9.23 1.17
N ARG A 28 -15.03 8.14 1.93
CA ARG A 28 -13.84 7.39 2.38
C ARG A 28 -13.00 6.91 1.21
N LYS A 29 -13.62 6.37 0.18
CA LYS A 29 -12.95 5.89 -1.03
C LYS A 29 -12.27 7.04 -1.80
N GLU A 30 -12.93 8.18 -1.93
CA GLU A 30 -12.38 9.36 -2.59
C GLU A 30 -11.14 9.88 -1.87
N ILE A 31 -11.18 10.04 -0.53
CA ILE A 31 -10.05 10.48 0.28
C ILE A 31 -8.85 9.54 0.11
N ILE A 32 -9.08 8.23 0.16
CA ILE A 32 -8.02 7.23 0.03
C ILE A 32 -7.44 7.21 -1.39
N ASN A 33 -8.28 7.34 -2.42
CA ASN A 33 -7.82 7.40 -3.80
C ASN A 33 -7.00 8.67 -4.06
N GLU A 34 -7.41 9.81 -3.53
CA GLU A 34 -6.66 11.06 -3.62
C GLU A 34 -5.30 10.94 -2.91
N PHE A 35 -5.28 10.35 -1.72
CA PHE A 35 -4.03 10.07 -1.00
C PHE A 35 -3.05 9.27 -1.86
N PHE A 36 -3.48 8.11 -2.42
CA PHE A 36 -2.60 7.30 -3.25
C PHE A 36 -2.22 7.96 -4.58
N LYS A 37 -3.06 8.82 -5.12
CA LYS A 37 -2.70 9.65 -6.27
C LYS A 37 -1.56 10.60 -5.93
N ASN A 38 -1.65 11.29 -4.79
CA ASN A 38 -0.59 12.18 -4.33
C ASN A 38 0.71 11.42 -4.04
N VAL A 39 0.63 10.25 -3.39
CA VAL A 39 1.79 9.35 -3.21
C VAL A 39 2.43 8.98 -4.55
N LYS A 40 1.63 8.59 -5.55
CA LYS A 40 2.11 8.27 -6.89
C LYS A 40 2.85 9.46 -7.51
N ASP A 41 2.26 10.65 -7.48
CA ASP A 41 2.83 11.85 -8.08
C ASP A 41 4.20 12.21 -7.45
N ILE A 42 4.33 12.06 -6.12
CA ILE A 42 5.59 12.23 -5.40
C ILE A 42 6.63 11.19 -5.85
N LEU A 43 6.23 9.92 -5.87
CA LEU A 43 7.14 8.84 -6.28
C LEU A 43 7.57 8.96 -7.75
N GLU A 44 6.67 9.33 -8.65
CA GLU A 44 7.01 9.57 -10.06
C GLU A 44 8.02 10.72 -10.21
N ASN A 45 7.82 11.83 -9.52
CA ASN A 45 8.76 12.94 -9.57
C ASN A 45 10.17 12.53 -9.13
N ASP A 46 10.27 11.71 -8.09
CA ASP A 46 11.54 11.32 -7.48
C ASP A 46 12.21 10.13 -8.17
N LEU A 47 11.44 9.24 -8.79
CA LEU A 47 11.89 7.92 -9.22
C LEU A 47 11.69 7.62 -10.71
N LYS A 48 11.12 8.53 -11.52
CA LYS A 48 10.73 8.33 -12.93
C LYS A 48 11.83 7.78 -13.83
N ASP A 49 13.08 8.11 -13.55
CA ASP A 49 14.22 7.69 -14.37
C ASP A 49 14.55 6.19 -14.21
N LYS A 50 14.00 5.56 -13.16
CA LYS A 50 14.33 4.20 -12.77
C LYS A 50 13.12 3.28 -12.65
N TYR A 51 11.98 3.84 -12.33
CA TYR A 51 10.76 3.09 -12.03
C TYR A 51 9.55 3.57 -12.81
N SER A 52 8.71 2.63 -13.23
CA SER A 52 7.34 2.87 -13.64
C SER A 52 6.42 2.71 -12.45
N ILE A 53 5.53 3.66 -12.23
CA ILE A 53 4.61 3.67 -11.09
C ILE A 53 3.17 3.71 -11.61
N GLU A 54 2.45 2.63 -11.36
CA GLU A 54 1.06 2.47 -11.78
C GLU A 54 0.13 2.72 -10.60
N LEU A 55 -0.90 3.54 -10.81
CA LEU A 55 -2.02 3.72 -9.88
C LEU A 55 -3.21 2.91 -10.38
N ASN A 56 -3.73 2.04 -9.53
CA ASN A 56 -4.94 1.28 -9.83
C ASN A 56 -6.03 1.61 -8.80
N SER A 57 -6.84 2.63 -9.11
CA SER A 57 -7.89 3.15 -8.22
C SER A 57 -9.07 2.19 -7.96
N VAL A 58 -9.20 1.14 -8.76
CA VAL A 58 -10.34 0.20 -8.69
C VAL A 58 -9.95 -1.11 -8.00
N ALA A 59 -8.66 -1.40 -7.92
CA ALA A 59 -8.17 -2.67 -7.42
C ALA A 59 -7.69 -2.57 -5.96
N TYR A 60 -7.66 -3.73 -5.32
CA TYR A 60 -7.03 -3.90 -4.01
C TYR A 60 -5.50 -3.66 -4.01
N ARG A 61 -4.91 -3.28 -5.14
CA ARG A 61 -3.50 -2.90 -5.32
C ARG A 61 -3.40 -1.45 -5.81
N PRO A 62 -3.50 -0.47 -4.92
CA PRO A 62 -3.50 0.93 -5.33
C PRO A 62 -2.18 1.39 -5.97
N ILE A 63 -1.05 0.81 -5.58
CA ILE A 63 0.26 1.17 -6.15
C ILE A 63 1.01 -0.09 -6.59
N ILE A 64 1.55 -0.04 -7.81
CA ILE A 64 2.48 -1.03 -8.36
C ILE A 64 3.70 -0.28 -8.87
N ILE A 65 4.91 -0.72 -8.47
CA ILE A 65 6.18 -0.12 -8.86
C ILE A 65 7.05 -1.18 -9.51
N LYS A 66 7.43 -0.95 -10.76
CA LYS A 66 8.31 -1.82 -11.55
C LYS A 66 9.59 -1.10 -11.89
N ASN A 67 10.74 -1.73 -11.70
CA ASN A 67 12.00 -1.19 -12.19
C ASN A 67 12.09 -1.40 -13.70
N THR A 68 12.29 -0.32 -14.47
CA THR A 68 12.30 -0.34 -15.93
C THR A 68 13.71 -0.41 -16.52
N THR A 69 14.73 -0.15 -15.71
CA THR A 69 16.12 -0.01 -16.18
C THR A 69 17.01 -1.17 -15.75
N SER A 70 16.68 -1.83 -14.63
CA SER A 70 17.53 -2.89 -14.08
C SER A 70 17.45 -4.18 -14.89
N GLN A 71 18.61 -4.78 -15.16
CA GLN A 71 18.73 -6.14 -15.73
C GLN A 71 18.81 -7.22 -14.64
N ASP A 72 18.80 -6.83 -13.37
CA ASP A 72 18.85 -7.75 -12.23
C ASP A 72 17.65 -8.71 -12.22
N LYS A 73 17.92 -9.99 -11.96
CA LYS A 73 16.89 -11.04 -11.85
C LYS A 73 15.79 -10.70 -10.87
N LYS A 74 16.12 -10.01 -9.77
CA LYS A 74 15.11 -9.63 -8.76
C LYS A 74 14.02 -8.74 -9.36
N TRP A 75 14.41 -7.72 -10.13
CA TRP A 75 13.47 -6.81 -10.77
C TRP A 75 12.78 -7.40 -12.00
N LYS A 76 13.35 -8.44 -12.59
CA LYS A 76 12.69 -9.19 -13.68
C LYS A 76 11.59 -10.13 -13.19
N ASN A 77 11.67 -10.56 -11.93
CA ASN A 77 10.78 -11.56 -11.35
C ASN A 77 9.80 -10.98 -10.33
N PHE A 78 10.14 -9.82 -9.76
CA PHE A 78 9.37 -9.22 -8.67
C PHE A 78 9.13 -7.73 -8.93
N TYR A 79 7.99 -7.23 -8.46
CA TYR A 79 7.66 -5.83 -8.42
C TYR A 79 7.21 -5.44 -7.01
N PHE A 80 7.35 -4.16 -6.66
CA PHE A 80 6.84 -3.66 -5.39
C PHE A 80 5.36 -3.30 -5.52
N THR A 81 4.57 -3.57 -4.49
CA THR A 81 3.15 -3.21 -4.45
C THR A 81 2.68 -2.84 -3.06
N VAL A 82 1.65 -2.00 -3.02
CA VAL A 82 0.78 -1.79 -1.86
C VAL A 82 -0.51 -2.55 -2.14
N GLU A 83 -0.92 -3.45 -1.24
CA GLU A 83 -2.14 -4.26 -1.40
C GLU A 83 -3.05 -4.15 -0.17
N PHE A 84 -4.35 -4.11 -0.41
CA PHE A 84 -5.37 -4.27 0.62
C PHE A 84 -5.85 -5.72 0.69
N GLN A 85 -6.23 -6.19 1.86
CA GLN A 85 -6.81 -7.53 1.99
C GLN A 85 -8.19 -7.63 1.31
N LYS A 86 -8.46 -8.78 0.71
CA LYS A 86 -9.55 -9.10 -0.23
C LYS A 86 -10.96 -8.60 0.05
N SER A 87 -11.36 -8.37 1.27
CA SER A 87 -12.79 -8.19 1.59
C SER A 87 -13.17 -6.78 2.00
N SER A 88 -12.21 -5.94 2.27
CA SER A 88 -12.47 -4.54 2.52
C SER A 88 -11.34 -3.75 1.90
N MET A 89 -11.62 -3.08 0.81
CA MET A 89 -10.69 -2.22 0.07
C MET A 89 -9.97 -1.17 0.94
N TYR A 90 -10.01 -1.28 2.26
CA TYR A 90 -9.51 -0.24 3.14
C TYR A 90 -9.12 -0.76 4.53
N SER A 91 -8.95 -2.07 4.69
CA SER A 91 -8.47 -2.63 5.94
C SER A 91 -7.08 -3.21 5.76
N MET A 92 -6.16 -2.76 6.60
CA MET A 92 -4.80 -3.28 6.75
C MET A 92 -4.07 -3.52 5.43
N PRO A 93 -3.61 -2.45 4.74
CA PRO A 93 -2.73 -2.63 3.60
C PRO A 93 -1.41 -3.21 4.06
N PHE A 94 -0.90 -4.12 3.26
CA PHE A 94 0.47 -4.56 3.35
C PHE A 94 1.24 -4.12 2.11
N VAL A 95 2.54 -4.06 2.25
CA VAL A 95 3.46 -3.68 1.19
C VAL A 95 4.49 -4.77 1.02
N GLY A 96 5.03 -4.89 -0.18
CA GLY A 96 6.08 -5.88 -0.39
C GLY A 96 6.46 -6.08 -1.83
N PHE A 97 7.43 -6.97 -2.02
CA PHE A 97 7.89 -7.40 -3.33
C PHE A 97 7.14 -8.66 -3.74
N ARG A 98 6.22 -8.47 -4.67
CA ARG A 98 5.36 -9.53 -5.18
C ARG A 98 5.99 -10.15 -6.42
N LYS A 99 5.81 -11.46 -6.57
CA LYS A 99 6.13 -12.18 -7.79
C LYS A 99 5.29 -11.64 -8.95
N ASP A 100 5.92 -11.39 -10.09
CA ASP A 100 5.21 -11.11 -11.32
C ASP A 100 4.43 -12.35 -11.75
N ASP A 101 3.11 -12.21 -11.91
CA ASP A 101 2.21 -13.32 -12.20
C ASP A 101 2.51 -13.96 -13.57
N ASP A 102 3.16 -13.21 -14.48
CA ASP A 102 3.59 -13.67 -15.79
C ASP A 102 4.92 -14.48 -15.78
N LYS A 103 5.53 -14.63 -14.60
CA LYS A 103 6.80 -15.33 -14.44
C LYS A 103 6.62 -16.71 -13.78
N GLU A 104 7.26 -17.70 -14.38
CA GLU A 104 7.32 -19.07 -13.86
C GLU A 104 8.37 -19.25 -12.75
N VAL A 105 8.40 -18.33 -11.78
CA VAL A 105 9.29 -18.44 -10.62
C VAL A 105 8.52 -18.86 -9.38
N LYS A 106 9.16 -19.67 -8.54
CA LYS A 106 8.63 -19.98 -7.21
C LYS A 106 9.35 -19.12 -6.19
N VAL A 107 8.60 -18.41 -5.37
CA VAL A 107 9.19 -17.57 -4.32
C VAL A 107 10.02 -18.40 -3.33
N SER A 108 9.64 -19.66 -3.10
CA SER A 108 10.38 -20.60 -2.24
C SER A 108 11.81 -20.88 -2.70
N ASP A 109 12.11 -20.63 -3.97
CA ASP A 109 13.45 -20.87 -4.54
C ASP A 109 14.44 -19.73 -4.19
N PHE A 110 13.98 -18.71 -3.49
CA PHE A 110 14.78 -17.54 -3.13
C PHE A 110 14.79 -17.30 -1.63
N ASP A 111 15.92 -16.78 -1.13
CA ASP A 111 15.99 -16.29 0.23
C ASP A 111 15.20 -14.98 0.39
N LYS A 112 14.57 -14.84 1.53
CA LYS A 112 13.86 -13.60 1.88
C LYS A 112 14.87 -12.47 2.13
N PRO A 113 14.73 -11.29 1.48
CA PRO A 113 15.59 -10.15 1.77
C PRO A 113 15.37 -9.65 3.21
N ASN A 114 16.46 -9.24 3.85
CA ASN A 114 16.40 -8.58 5.16
C ASN A 114 16.11 -7.10 4.96
N ILE A 115 14.82 -6.76 4.93
CA ILE A 115 14.30 -5.40 4.81
C ILE A 115 13.49 -5.09 6.06
N THR A 116 13.80 -4.00 6.72
CA THR A 116 13.36 -3.70 8.10
C THR A 116 11.86 -3.80 8.31
N GLN A 117 11.04 -3.41 7.34
CA GLN A 117 9.58 -3.42 7.44
C GLN A 117 8.93 -4.65 6.81
N LEU A 118 9.71 -5.57 6.21
CA LEU A 118 9.18 -6.70 5.44
C LEU A 118 9.61 -8.02 6.08
N GLU A 119 8.87 -8.44 7.09
CA GLU A 119 9.25 -9.57 7.95
C GLU A 119 8.81 -10.94 7.42
N GLU A 120 7.83 -10.99 6.53
CA GLU A 120 7.21 -12.24 6.09
C GLU A 120 7.51 -12.58 4.62
N GLN A 121 7.43 -13.87 4.28
CA GLN A 121 7.51 -14.40 2.93
C GLN A 121 6.34 -15.36 2.68
N THR A 122 5.79 -15.35 1.47
CA THR A 122 4.74 -16.29 1.03
C THR A 122 5.00 -16.81 -0.36
N LYS A 123 4.14 -17.69 -0.86
CA LYS A 123 4.22 -18.16 -2.26
C LYS A 123 4.03 -17.05 -3.32
N TYR A 124 3.55 -15.88 -2.91
CA TYR A 124 3.32 -14.73 -3.80
C TYR A 124 4.29 -13.59 -3.55
N PHE A 125 4.81 -13.44 -2.33
CA PHE A 125 5.67 -12.35 -1.92
C PHE A 125 7.04 -12.83 -1.52
N LEU A 126 8.09 -12.27 -2.13
CA LEU A 126 9.48 -12.47 -1.73
C LEU A 126 9.74 -11.92 -0.33
N ALA A 127 9.19 -10.75 -0.03
CA ALA A 127 9.12 -10.18 1.29
C ALA A 127 7.91 -9.23 1.37
N TYR A 128 7.18 -9.24 2.48
CA TYR A 128 6.08 -8.33 2.71
C TYR A 128 5.92 -8.03 4.20
N GLY A 129 5.25 -6.94 4.49
CA GLY A 129 4.94 -6.55 5.86
C GLY A 129 3.86 -5.49 5.93
N LYS A 130 3.44 -5.19 7.15
CA LYS A 130 2.54 -4.08 7.44
C LYS A 130 3.40 -2.84 7.71
N LEU A 131 3.15 -1.75 6.99
CA LEU A 131 3.91 -0.51 7.22
C LEU A 131 3.45 0.27 8.45
N PHE A 132 2.21 0.11 8.85
CA PHE A 132 1.59 0.87 9.92
C PHE A 132 0.65 -0.02 10.72
N ASP A 133 0.62 0.20 12.04
CA ASP A 133 -0.32 -0.50 12.91
C ASP A 133 -1.77 -0.08 12.64
N ASP A 134 -2.61 -1.04 12.68
CA ASP A 134 -4.07 -1.16 12.77
C ASP A 134 -5.00 -0.35 11.87
N ASP A 135 -4.80 0.90 11.51
CA ASP A 135 -5.77 1.59 10.65
C ASP A 135 -5.15 2.71 9.82
N ILE A 136 -4.35 2.33 8.83
CA ILE A 136 -3.76 3.30 7.89
C ILE A 136 -4.84 4.16 7.23
N CYS A 137 -5.99 3.58 6.89
CA CYS A 137 -7.08 4.32 6.28
C CYS A 137 -7.66 5.37 7.22
N LYS A 138 -7.74 5.06 8.52
CA LYS A 138 -8.12 6.04 9.52
C LYS A 138 -7.07 7.15 9.63
N ASN A 139 -5.79 6.80 9.66
CA ASN A 139 -4.71 7.77 9.74
C ASN A 139 -4.67 8.71 8.51
N ILE A 140 -4.99 8.19 7.33
CA ILE A 140 -5.18 8.99 6.11
C ILE A 140 -6.38 9.93 6.28
N ILE A 141 -7.55 9.42 6.68
CA ILE A 141 -8.79 10.18 6.79
C ILE A 141 -8.71 11.30 7.84
N VAL A 142 -7.92 11.12 8.89
CA VAL A 142 -7.74 12.12 9.96
C VAL A 142 -6.42 12.88 9.84
N ASP A 143 -5.80 12.91 8.67
CA ASP A 143 -4.57 13.66 8.36
C ASP A 143 -3.38 13.35 9.30
N LYS A 144 -3.30 12.13 9.83
CA LYS A 144 -2.18 11.68 10.67
C LYS A 144 -1.06 11.02 9.88
N LEU A 145 -1.31 10.71 8.61
CA LEU A 145 -0.33 10.15 7.68
C LEU A 145 -0.33 10.99 6.41
N SER A 146 0.78 11.64 6.13
CA SER A 146 0.94 12.42 4.91
C SER A 146 1.34 11.54 3.72
N PRO A 147 1.00 11.93 2.47
CA PRO A 147 1.52 11.27 1.27
C PRO A 147 3.05 11.27 1.21
N GLU A 148 3.71 12.33 1.69
CA GLU A 148 5.16 12.49 1.72
C GLU A 148 5.82 11.45 2.64
N ASP A 149 5.31 11.26 3.84
CA ASP A 149 5.82 10.27 4.80
C ASP A 149 5.66 8.85 4.26
N PHE A 150 4.51 8.58 3.65
CA PHE A 150 4.24 7.28 3.05
C PHE A 150 5.16 7.02 1.85
N ALA A 151 5.32 7.99 0.95
CA ALA A 151 6.24 7.89 -0.18
C ALA A 151 7.69 7.77 0.27
N GLY A 152 8.09 8.50 1.33
CA GLY A 152 9.41 8.39 1.95
C GLY A 152 9.70 6.98 2.46
N THR A 153 8.72 6.36 3.11
CA THR A 153 8.83 4.97 3.58
C THR A 153 8.99 3.99 2.41
N ILE A 154 8.21 4.14 1.35
CA ILE A 154 8.34 3.31 0.14
C ILE A 154 9.74 3.47 -0.47
N LYS A 155 10.26 4.70 -0.62
CA LYS A 155 11.61 4.94 -1.14
C LYS A 155 12.68 4.23 -0.32
N GLY A 156 12.61 4.31 1.00
CA GLY A 156 13.53 3.60 1.89
C GLY A 156 13.51 2.08 1.73
N ILE A 157 12.34 1.49 1.49
CA ILE A 157 12.19 0.05 1.21
C ILE A 157 12.81 -0.30 -0.15
N LEU A 158 12.54 0.50 -1.19
CA LEU A 158 13.10 0.28 -2.53
C LEU A 158 14.65 0.36 -2.51
N GLU A 159 15.22 1.32 -1.77
CA GLU A 159 16.67 1.46 -1.61
C GLU A 159 17.31 0.23 -0.91
N GLN A 160 16.64 -0.33 0.09
CA GLN A 160 17.10 -1.56 0.74
C GLN A 160 17.06 -2.74 -0.24
N PHE A 161 16.00 -2.86 -1.03
CA PHE A 161 15.87 -3.91 -2.03
C PHE A 161 16.88 -3.78 -3.16
N GLU A 162 17.24 -2.57 -3.56
CA GLU A 162 18.32 -2.34 -4.54
C GLU A 162 19.67 -2.91 -4.08
N LYS A 163 19.96 -2.81 -2.80
CA LYS A 163 21.20 -3.33 -2.20
C LYS A 163 21.16 -4.85 -1.97
N TYR A 164 19.98 -5.46 -2.04
CA TYR A 164 19.83 -6.89 -1.83
C TYR A 164 20.28 -7.69 -3.06
N ASN A 165 21.13 -8.68 -2.84
CA ASN A 165 21.49 -9.66 -3.87
C ASN A 165 20.55 -10.87 -3.77
N LEU A 166 19.79 -11.12 -4.84
CA LEU A 166 18.87 -12.26 -4.90
C LEU A 166 19.65 -13.57 -4.88
N VAL A 167 19.45 -14.37 -3.85
CA VAL A 167 20.09 -15.67 -3.67
C VAL A 167 19.07 -16.76 -3.95
N GLU A 168 19.39 -17.63 -4.90
CA GLU A 168 18.60 -18.84 -5.19
C GLU A 168 19.00 -19.94 -4.19
N ARG A 169 18.01 -20.60 -3.60
CA ARG A 169 18.23 -21.78 -2.75
C ARG A 169 18.56 -22.96 -3.65
N ASN A 170 19.66 -23.62 -3.36
CA ASN A 170 20.07 -24.87 -4.00
C ASN A 170 19.20 -26.05 -3.50
#